data_f3e40081818616d35551f01fde229300
#
_entry.id   f3e40081818616d35551f01fde229300
#
_cell.length_a   1.000
_cell.length_b   1.000
_cell.length_c   1.000
_cell.angle_alpha   90.00
_cell.angle_beta   90.00
_cell.angle_gamma   90.00
#
_symmetry.space_group_name_H-M   'P 1'
#
loop_
_entity.id
_entity.type
_entity.pdbx_description
1 polymer ?
#
loop_
_entity_poly.entity_id
_entity_poly.type
_entity_poly.pdbx_seq_one_letter_code
_entity_poly.pdbx_strand_id
1 'polypeptide(L)'
;TPERLLEIKDEIRLMHEIIDSLPNLQRTIMRMKDIEGYETDEIAEITGCGPEAIRSNLSRARKKVRDVYLRTIQERKERRNEP
;
A
#
# COMPACT_ATOMS: atom_id res chain seq x y z
N THR A 1 12.77 -8.05 20.15
CA THR A 1 11.98 -8.95 21.01
C THR A 1 10.92 -9.70 20.20
N PRO A 2 10.46 -10.87 20.64
CA PRO A 2 9.38 -11.58 19.95
C PRO A 2 8.12 -10.74 19.77
N GLU A 3 7.76 -9.94 20.76
CA GLU A 3 6.60 -9.05 20.71
C GLU A 3 6.74 -7.99 19.62
N ARG A 4 7.93 -7.39 19.50
CA ARG A 4 8.21 -6.40 18.46
C ARG A 4 8.13 -7.01 17.07
N LEU A 5 8.62 -8.24 16.90
CA LEU A 5 8.53 -8.96 15.63
C LEU A 5 7.09 -9.23 15.23
N LEU A 6 6.24 -9.61 16.18
CA LEU A 6 4.81 -9.83 15.93
C LEU A 6 4.12 -8.53 15.50
N GLU A 7 4.43 -7.41 16.16
CA GLU A 7 3.89 -6.09 15.80
C GLU A 7 4.27 -5.71 14.36
N ILE A 8 5.53 -5.92 13.99
CA ILE A 8 6.02 -5.61 12.63
C ILE A 8 5.31 -6.50 11.60
N LYS A 9 5.14 -7.79 11.88
CA LYS A 9 4.43 -8.70 11.00
C LYS A 9 2.98 -8.29 10.81
N ASP A 10 2.32 -7.84 11.87
CA ASP A 10 0.94 -7.36 11.79
C ASP A 10 0.82 -6.09 10.97
N GLU A 11 1.77 -5.16 11.11
CA GLU A 11 1.81 -3.93 10.32
C GLU A 11 1.98 -4.25 8.83
N ILE A 12 2.90 -5.16 8.49
CA ILE A 12 3.14 -5.59 7.11
C ILE A 12 1.88 -6.25 6.53
N ARG A 13 1.23 -7.11 7.31
CA ARG A 13 -0.01 -7.77 6.88
C ARG A 13 -1.09 -6.75 6.58
N LEU A 14 -1.27 -5.76 7.45
CA LEU A 14 -2.24 -4.69 7.26
C LEU A 14 -1.95 -3.91 5.97
N MET A 15 -0.69 -3.55 5.73
CA MET A 15 -0.30 -2.85 4.50
C MET A 15 -0.66 -3.67 3.26
N HIS A 16 -0.35 -4.97 3.25
CA HIS A 16 -0.69 -5.85 2.14
C HIS A 16 -2.21 -5.97 1.93
N GLU A 17 -2.98 -6.07 3.00
CA GLU A 17 -4.44 -6.10 2.92
C GLU A 17 -5.00 -4.82 2.28
N ILE A 18 -4.47 -3.67 2.67
CA ILE A 18 -4.88 -2.39 2.11
C ILE A 18 -4.53 -2.31 0.62
N ILE A 19 -3.31 -2.70 0.26
CA ILE A 19 -2.87 -2.72 -1.15
C ILE A 19 -3.77 -3.64 -1.97
N ASP A 20 -4.11 -4.81 -1.44
CA ASP A 20 -4.99 -5.78 -2.12
C ASP A 20 -6.39 -5.22 -2.37
N SER A 21 -6.84 -4.25 -1.59
CA SER A 21 -8.16 -3.62 -1.74
C SER A 21 -8.19 -2.49 -2.77
N LEU A 22 -7.04 -2.07 -3.30
CA LEU A 22 -6.98 -0.99 -4.29
C LEU A 22 -7.59 -1.40 -5.63
N PRO A 23 -8.06 -0.43 -6.43
CA PRO A 23 -8.44 -0.70 -7.82
C PRO A 23 -7.31 -1.37 -8.58
N ASN A 24 -7.64 -2.23 -9.53
CA ASN A 24 -6.67 -3.10 -10.22
C ASN A 24 -5.41 -2.40 -10.72
N LEU A 25 -5.55 -1.29 -11.43
CA LEU A 25 -4.40 -0.62 -12.01
C LEU A 25 -3.52 0.03 -10.94
N GLN A 26 -4.13 0.67 -9.95
CA GLN A 26 -3.40 1.25 -8.81
C GLN A 26 -2.63 0.18 -8.05
N ARG A 27 -3.28 -0.94 -7.77
CA ARG A 27 -2.68 -2.07 -7.07
C ARG A 27 -1.50 -2.64 -7.84
N THR A 28 -1.68 -2.89 -9.12
CA THR A 28 -0.64 -3.46 -9.98
C THR A 28 0.58 -2.55 -10.04
N ILE A 29 0.38 -1.26 -10.30
CA ILE A 29 1.47 -0.30 -10.42
C ILE A 29 2.21 -0.15 -9.09
N MET A 30 1.47 -0.06 -7.99
CA MET A 30 2.10 0.07 -6.66
C MET A 30 2.92 -1.16 -6.29
N ARG A 31 2.39 -2.36 -6.55
CA ARG A 31 3.13 -3.59 -6.31
C ARG A 31 4.41 -3.65 -7.12
N MET A 32 4.34 -3.33 -8.39
CA MET A 32 5.50 -3.35 -9.26
C MET A 32 6.57 -2.35 -8.83
N LYS A 33 6.16 -1.13 -8.49
CA LYS A 33 7.11 -0.06 -8.13
C LYS A 33 7.64 -0.21 -6.71
N ASP A 34 6.75 -0.36 -5.74
CA ASP A 34 7.10 -0.24 -4.33
C ASP A 34 7.46 -1.58 -3.67
N ILE A 35 6.98 -2.70 -4.20
CA ILE A 35 7.25 -4.03 -3.64
C ILE A 35 8.27 -4.78 -4.50
N GLU A 36 8.05 -4.83 -5.80
CA GLU A 36 8.89 -5.61 -6.73
C GLU A 36 10.10 -4.84 -7.25
N GLY A 37 10.10 -3.51 -7.14
CA GLY A 37 11.26 -2.68 -7.48
C GLY A 37 11.43 -2.39 -8.96
N TYR A 38 10.40 -2.53 -9.77
CA TYR A 38 10.48 -2.18 -11.19
C TYR A 38 10.63 -0.68 -11.40
N GLU A 39 11.36 -0.32 -12.44
CA GLU A 39 11.47 1.06 -12.87
C GLU A 39 10.22 1.48 -13.66
N THR A 40 9.96 2.79 -13.73
CA THR A 40 8.75 3.32 -14.38
C THR A 40 8.65 2.90 -15.85
N ASP A 41 9.75 2.91 -16.59
CA ASP A 41 9.77 2.49 -17.99
C ASP A 41 9.49 0.99 -18.15
N GLU A 42 9.95 0.16 -17.23
CA GLU A 42 9.63 -1.27 -17.21
C GLU A 42 8.13 -1.49 -16.96
N ILE A 43 7.56 -0.74 -16.01
CA ILE A 43 6.12 -0.80 -15.72
C ILE A 43 5.32 -0.36 -16.93
N ALA A 44 5.74 0.72 -17.60
CA ALA A 44 5.10 1.21 -18.82
C ALA A 44 5.05 0.12 -19.90
N GLU A 45 6.16 -0.59 -20.07
CA GLU A 45 6.27 -1.64 -21.07
C GLU A 45 5.37 -2.84 -20.72
N ILE A 46 5.36 -3.26 -19.46
CA ILE A 46 4.57 -4.41 -19.02
C ILE A 46 3.07 -4.11 -19.05
N THR A 47 2.66 -2.93 -18.57
CA THR A 47 1.25 -2.58 -18.42
C THR A 47 0.64 -1.93 -19.67
N GLY A 48 1.46 -1.41 -20.56
CA GLY A 48 0.99 -0.61 -21.68
C GLY A 48 0.57 0.81 -21.30
N CYS A 49 0.81 1.23 -20.05
CA CYS A 49 0.47 2.58 -19.59
C CYS A 49 1.59 3.57 -19.88
N GLY A 50 1.21 4.82 -20.17
CA GLY A 50 2.19 5.90 -20.32
C GLY A 50 2.78 6.29 -18.96
N PRO A 51 3.97 6.94 -18.96
CA PRO A 51 4.63 7.35 -17.73
C PRO A 51 3.78 8.24 -16.80
N GLU A 52 2.99 9.14 -17.40
CA GLU A 52 2.11 10.01 -16.61
C GLU A 52 0.99 9.24 -15.92
N ALA A 53 0.41 8.26 -16.60
CA ALA A 53 -0.61 7.40 -16.02
C ALA A 53 -0.03 6.58 -14.87
N ILE A 54 1.20 6.09 -15.01
CA ILE A 54 1.89 5.35 -13.96
C ILE A 54 2.10 6.24 -12.74
N ARG A 55 2.65 7.43 -12.93
CA ARG A 55 2.88 8.37 -11.82
C ARG A 55 1.57 8.75 -11.12
N SER A 56 0.52 9.02 -11.88
CA SER A 56 -0.79 9.39 -11.36
C SER A 56 -1.40 8.28 -10.54
N ASN A 57 -1.41 7.06 -11.07
CA ASN A 57 -1.95 5.89 -10.36
C ASN A 57 -1.14 5.57 -9.11
N LEU A 58 0.18 5.68 -9.20
CA LEU A 58 1.06 5.44 -8.05
C LEU A 58 0.81 6.46 -6.93
N SER A 59 0.66 7.73 -7.29
CA SER A 59 0.36 8.79 -6.33
C SER A 59 -0.97 8.54 -5.62
N ARG A 60 -2.01 8.18 -6.38
CA ARG A 60 -3.33 7.86 -5.81
C ARG A 60 -3.28 6.62 -4.92
N ALA A 61 -2.58 5.58 -5.36
CA ALA A 61 -2.42 4.35 -4.60
C ALA A 61 -1.74 4.61 -3.26
N ARG A 62 -0.62 5.33 -3.28
CA ARG A 62 0.13 5.66 -2.07
C ARG A 62 -0.68 6.50 -1.09
N LYS A 63 -1.43 7.47 -1.61
CA LYS A 63 -2.30 8.30 -0.78
C LYS A 63 -3.39 7.47 -0.12
N LYS A 64 -4.05 6.62 -0.88
CA LYS A 64 -5.12 5.75 -0.37
C LYS A 64 -4.61 4.80 0.71
N VAL A 65 -3.48 4.16 0.46
CA VAL A 65 -2.86 3.24 1.42
C VAL A 65 -2.54 3.98 2.72
N ARG A 66 -1.91 5.15 2.62
CA ARG A 66 -1.56 5.95 3.79
C ARG A 66 -2.81 6.36 4.57
N ASP A 67 -3.83 6.88 3.88
CA ASP A 67 -5.04 7.36 4.53
C ASP A 67 -5.79 6.22 5.25
N VAL A 68 -5.91 5.07 4.60
CA VAL A 68 -6.59 3.90 5.20
C VAL A 68 -5.76 3.34 6.35
N TYR A 69 -4.45 3.26 6.20
CA TYR A 69 -3.56 2.77 7.25
C TYR A 69 -3.68 3.63 8.51
N LEU A 70 -3.55 4.94 8.36
CA LEU A 70 -3.62 5.87 9.50
C LEU A 70 -4.99 5.81 10.19
N ARG A 71 -6.06 5.72 9.42
CA ARG A 71 -7.41 5.58 9.97
C ARG A 71 -7.56 4.29 10.75
N THR A 72 -7.08 3.18 10.21
CA THR A 72 -7.15 1.88 10.85
C THR A 72 -6.39 1.86 12.17
N ILE A 73 -5.19 2.43 12.19
CA ILE A 73 -4.39 2.54 13.42
C ILE A 73 -5.12 3.37 14.47
N GLN A 74 -5.73 4.49 14.05
CA GLN A 74 -6.48 5.34 14.97
C GLN A 74 -7.69 4.62 15.55
N GLU A 75 -8.44 3.90 14.73
CA GLU A 75 -9.59 3.10 15.17
C GLU A 75 -9.17 2.02 16.17
N ARG A 76 -8.03 1.36 15.92
CA ARG A 76 -7.50 0.35 16.85
C ARG A 76 -7.11 0.95 18.19
N LYS A 77 -6.52 2.14 18.20
CA LYS A 77 -6.19 2.85 19.44
C LYS A 77 -7.43 3.22 20.22
N GLU A 78 -8.46 3.70 19.55
CA GLU A 78 -9.73 4.07 20.19
C GLU A 78 -10.39 2.85 20.84
N ARG A 79 -10.42 1.71 20.16
CA ARG A 79 -10.95 0.47 20.73
C ARG A 79 -10.16 0.01 21.95
N ARG A 80 -8.84 0.15 21.90
CA ARG A 80 -7.96 -0.27 22.99
C ARG A 80 -8.19 0.57 24.25
N ASN A 81 -8.59 1.83 24.07
CA ASN A 81 -8.81 2.77 25.17
C ASN A 81 -10.27 2.77 25.69
N GLU A 82 -11.16 2.01 25.09
CA GLU A 82 -12.53 1.88 25.58
C GLU A 82 -12.56 1.05 26.85
N PRO A 83 -13.34 1.47 27.89
CA PRO A 83 -13.47 0.71 29.14
C PRO A 83 -14.17 -0.64 28.96
#